data_3e62021447652642cb8135db6d131f12
#
_entry.id   3e62021447652642cb8135db6d131f12
#
_cell.length_a   1.000
_cell.length_b   1.000
_cell.length_c   1.000
_cell.angle_alpha   90.00
_cell.angle_beta   90.00
_cell.angle_gamma   90.00
#
_symmetry.space_group_name_H-M   'P 1'
#
loop_
_entity.id
_entity.type
_entity.pdbx_description
1 polymer ?
#
loop_
_entity_poly.entity_id
_entity_poly.type
_entity_poly.pdbx_seq_one_letter_code
_entity_poly.pdbx_strand_id
1 'polypeptide(L)'
;MDCLANIRFLDALDQPINGLVHQLWVGSTLISDYVTPATGESVWIKRPVGTTIDVRVRNLVTGEYKSQVKIQLIGEKTVFIVRSPKILLKGVNLS
;
A
#
# COMPACT_ATOMS: atom_id res chain seq x y z
N MET A 1 7.31 22.01 -0.07
CA MET A 1 5.93 21.70 0.38
C MET A 1 5.82 20.21 0.65
N ASP A 2 5.32 19.84 1.79
CA ASP A 2 5.12 18.44 2.14
C ASP A 2 3.68 17.99 1.84
N CYS A 3 3.57 16.72 1.49
CA CYS A 3 2.29 16.03 1.34
C CYS A 3 2.10 15.09 2.51
N LEU A 4 0.97 15.20 3.19
CA LEU A 4 0.51 14.21 4.17
C LEU A 4 -0.32 13.18 3.43
N ALA A 5 0.18 11.96 3.36
CA ALA A 5 -0.40 10.92 2.52
C ALA A 5 -0.75 9.66 3.29
N ASN A 6 -1.84 9.04 2.88
CA ASN A 6 -2.26 7.72 3.33
C ASN A 6 -2.53 6.85 2.11
N ILE A 7 -2.30 5.56 2.24
CA ILE A 7 -2.59 4.58 1.20
C ILE A 7 -3.64 3.63 1.73
N ARG A 8 -4.71 3.45 0.98
CA ARG A 8 -5.79 2.55 1.32
C ARG A 8 -5.85 1.42 0.30
N PHE A 9 -5.83 0.20 0.79
CA PHE A 9 -5.85 -1.00 -0.04
C PHE A 9 -7.25 -1.57 -0.14
N LEU A 10 -7.72 -1.71 -1.37
CA LEU A 10 -9.02 -2.30 -1.68
C LEU A 10 -8.83 -3.53 -2.56
N ASP A 11 -9.71 -4.50 -2.40
CA ASP A 11 -9.78 -5.65 -3.30
C ASP A 11 -10.58 -5.32 -4.56
N ALA A 12 -10.77 -6.31 -5.43
CA ALA A 12 -11.50 -6.10 -6.70
C ALA A 12 -12.98 -5.78 -6.50
N LEU A 13 -13.53 -6.01 -5.33
CA LEU A 13 -14.92 -5.70 -4.98
C LEU A 13 -15.03 -4.40 -4.18
N ASP A 14 -13.96 -3.58 -4.19
CA ASP A 14 -13.88 -2.32 -3.44
C ASP A 14 -14.01 -2.47 -1.93
N GLN A 15 -13.68 -3.65 -1.40
CA GLN A 15 -13.67 -3.89 0.03
C GLN A 15 -12.28 -3.63 0.61
N PRO A 16 -12.18 -3.05 1.82
CA PRO A 16 -10.89 -2.85 2.48
C PRO A 16 -10.19 -4.19 2.71
N ILE A 17 -8.89 -4.23 2.48
CA ILE A 17 -8.08 -5.42 2.72
C ILE A 17 -7.51 -5.38 4.13
N ASN A 18 -7.95 -6.28 4.99
CA ASN A 18 -7.44 -6.45 6.34
C ASN A 18 -6.25 -7.42 6.34
N GLY A 19 -5.23 -7.11 7.12
CA GLY A 19 -4.10 -8.02 7.31
C GLY A 19 -3.11 -8.06 6.15
N LEU A 20 -3.09 -7.03 5.29
CA LEU A 20 -2.14 -6.95 4.19
C LEU A 20 -0.78 -6.49 4.69
N VAL A 21 0.20 -7.39 4.60
CA VAL A 21 1.58 -7.08 4.95
C VAL A 21 2.24 -6.36 3.78
N HIS A 22 2.73 -5.15 4.02
CA HIS A 22 3.29 -4.31 2.97
C HIS A 22 4.40 -3.42 3.49
N GLN A 23 5.16 -2.88 2.55
CA GLN A 23 6.24 -1.95 2.83
C GLN A 23 6.12 -0.73 1.93
N LEU A 24 6.54 0.41 2.45
CA LEU A 24 6.65 1.65 1.70
C LEU A 24 8.12 2.03 1.62
N TRP A 25 8.58 2.30 0.40
CA TRP A 25 9.96 2.63 0.12
C TRP A 25 10.07 3.96 -0.61
N VAL A 26 11.09 4.72 -0.27
CA VAL A 26 11.51 5.91 -1.05
C VAL A 26 12.92 5.61 -1.56
N GLY A 27 13.05 5.37 -2.85
CA GLY A 27 14.31 4.91 -3.43
C GLY A 27 14.75 3.59 -2.79
N SER A 28 15.93 3.59 -2.19
CA SER A 28 16.47 2.41 -1.49
C SER A 28 16.20 2.44 0.02
N THR A 29 15.38 3.37 0.50
CA THR A 29 15.10 3.53 1.93
C THR A 29 13.72 2.99 2.27
N LEU A 30 13.68 2.04 3.20
CA LEU A 30 12.42 1.55 3.79
C LEU A 30 11.90 2.60 4.77
N ILE A 31 10.69 3.11 4.51
CA ILE A 31 10.08 4.13 5.39
C ILE A 31 8.93 3.59 6.24
N SER A 32 8.36 2.46 5.87
CA SER A 32 7.30 1.82 6.65
C SER A 32 7.21 0.33 6.35
N ASP A 33 6.99 -0.44 7.40
CA ASP A 33 6.69 -1.87 7.34
C ASP A 33 5.46 -2.09 8.22
N TYR A 34 4.33 -2.43 7.61
CA TYR A 34 3.05 -2.36 8.30
C TYR A 34 2.08 -3.43 7.82
N VAL A 35 1.10 -3.73 8.66
CA VAL A 35 0.00 -4.66 8.36
C VAL A 35 -1.29 -3.87 8.43
N THR A 36 -2.10 -3.91 7.37
CA THR A 36 -3.33 -3.13 7.35
C THR A 36 -4.34 -3.62 8.39
N PRO A 37 -5.03 -2.68 9.08
CA PRO A 37 -6.19 -3.02 9.88
C PRO A 37 -7.43 -3.28 9.01
N ALA A 38 -8.58 -3.49 9.65
CA ALA A 38 -9.84 -3.76 8.97
C ALA A 38 -10.26 -2.65 7.99
N THR A 39 -9.77 -1.44 8.18
CA THR A 39 -10.06 -0.31 7.28
C THR A 39 -9.26 -0.34 5.98
N GLY A 40 -8.26 -1.22 5.87
CA GLY A 40 -7.39 -1.31 4.71
C GLY A 40 -6.36 -0.19 4.60
N GLU A 41 -6.27 0.67 5.61
CA GLU A 41 -5.37 1.83 5.58
C GLU A 41 -3.96 1.47 5.99
N SER A 42 -2.97 2.07 5.31
CA SER A 42 -1.57 2.05 5.72
C SER A 42 -1.32 3.16 6.75
N VAL A 43 -0.06 3.39 7.09
CA VAL A 43 0.30 4.49 7.98
C VAL A 43 0.23 5.82 7.23
N TRP A 44 -0.03 6.91 7.95
CA TRP A 44 0.13 8.25 7.41
C TRP A 44 1.62 8.57 7.28
N ILE A 45 2.01 9.11 6.15
CA ILE A 45 3.37 9.55 5.88
C ILE A 45 3.38 11.00 5.47
N LYS A 46 4.47 11.70 5.78
CA LYS A 46 4.67 13.08 5.39
C LYS A 46 6.01 13.21 4.69
N ARG A 47 5.96 13.52 3.41
CA ARG A 47 7.15 13.66 2.55
C ARG A 47 6.94 14.79 1.57
N PRO A 48 8.01 15.35 0.99
CA PRO A 48 7.88 16.43 0.00
C PRO A 48 7.01 16.02 -1.18
N VAL A 49 6.24 16.97 -1.68
CA VAL A 49 5.46 16.79 -2.91
C VAL A 49 6.43 16.40 -4.04
N GLY A 50 6.01 15.43 -4.85
CA GLY A 50 6.86 14.88 -5.92
C GLY A 50 7.65 13.65 -5.52
N THR A 51 7.72 13.33 -4.23
CA THR A 51 8.35 12.09 -3.77
C THR A 51 7.61 10.88 -4.34
N THR A 52 8.36 9.91 -4.85
CA THR A 52 7.80 8.65 -5.33
C THR A 52 7.85 7.61 -4.23
N ILE A 53 6.71 7.05 -3.90
CA ILE A 53 6.57 5.97 -2.92
C ILE A 53 6.43 4.65 -3.68
N ASP A 54 7.34 3.72 -3.43
CA ASP A 54 7.25 2.36 -3.96
C ASP A 54 6.50 1.50 -2.95
N VAL A 55 5.31 1.05 -3.33
CA VAL A 55 4.44 0.23 -2.49
C VAL A 55 4.73 -1.23 -2.80
N ARG A 56 5.28 -1.96 -1.83
CA ARG A 56 5.60 -3.38 -1.97
C ARG A 56 4.70 -4.21 -1.08
N VAL A 57 4.15 -5.26 -1.66
CA VAL A 57 3.24 -6.17 -0.98
C VAL A 57 3.90 -7.53 -0.86
N ARG A 58 3.76 -8.16 0.29
CA ARG A 58 4.32 -9.49 0.55
C ARG A 58 3.50 -10.56 -0.16
N ASN A 59 4.18 -11.42 -0.89
CA ASN A 59 3.57 -12.61 -1.46
C ASN A 59 3.39 -13.66 -0.35
N LEU A 60 2.16 -14.10 -0.14
CA LEU A 60 1.84 -15.03 0.94
C LEU A 60 2.43 -16.43 0.73
N VAL A 61 2.73 -16.79 -0.53
CA VAL A 61 3.28 -18.10 -0.85
C VAL A 61 4.80 -18.12 -0.70
N THR A 62 5.49 -17.13 -1.27
CA THR A 62 6.96 -17.08 -1.27
C THR A 62 7.54 -16.29 -0.12
N GLY A 63 6.76 -15.42 0.52
CA GLY A 63 7.24 -14.50 1.54
C GLY A 63 8.00 -13.29 0.99
N GLU A 64 8.15 -13.20 -0.31
CA GLU A 64 8.87 -12.11 -0.95
C GLU A 64 7.99 -10.87 -1.12
N TYR A 65 8.62 -9.69 -1.04
CA TYR A 65 7.96 -8.42 -1.31
C TYR A 65 8.14 -8.06 -2.78
N LYS A 66 7.05 -7.66 -3.43
CA LYS A 66 7.06 -7.19 -4.82
C LYS A 66 6.45 -5.81 -4.91
N SER A 67 7.05 -4.97 -5.75
CA SER A 67 6.47 -3.67 -6.07
C SER A 67 5.11 -3.85 -6.73
N GLN A 68 4.08 -3.28 -6.11
CA GLN A 68 2.71 -3.34 -6.61
C GLN A 68 2.43 -2.10 -7.47
N VAL A 69 2.87 -0.95 -6.98
CA VAL A 69 2.64 0.34 -7.63
C VAL A 69 3.64 1.34 -7.10
N LYS A 70 3.92 2.35 -7.90
CA LYS A 70 4.67 3.53 -7.49
C LYS A 70 3.74 4.73 -7.51
N ILE A 71 3.71 5.47 -6.41
CA ILE A 71 2.81 6.60 -6.22
C ILE A 71 3.65 7.86 -6.10
N GLN A 72 3.31 8.89 -6.88
CA GLN A 72 3.92 10.20 -6.72
C GLN A 72 3.04 11.06 -5.82
N LEU A 73 3.63 11.62 -4.76
CA LEU A 73 2.89 12.43 -3.80
C LEU A 73 2.50 13.77 -4.42
N ILE A 74 1.22 14.10 -4.32
CA ILE A 74 0.64 15.34 -4.84
C ILE A 74 -0.26 15.98 -3.79
N GLY A 75 -0.33 17.31 -3.81
CA GLY A 75 -1.19 18.07 -2.91
C GLY A 75 -0.67 18.12 -1.48
N GLU A 76 -1.44 18.71 -0.59
CA GLU A 76 -1.11 18.86 0.82
C GLU A 76 -1.51 17.65 1.65
N LYS A 77 -2.67 17.08 1.33
CA LYS A 77 -3.20 15.91 2.02
C LYS A 77 -3.95 15.04 1.02
N THR A 78 -3.51 13.80 0.85
CA THR A 78 -4.07 12.92 -0.18
C THR A 78 -4.18 11.50 0.33
N VAL A 79 -5.30 10.85 0.02
CA VAL A 79 -5.49 9.41 0.23
C VAL A 79 -5.42 8.74 -1.13
N PHE A 80 -4.46 7.82 -1.27
CA PHE A 80 -4.28 7.05 -2.50
C PHE A 80 -4.97 5.70 -2.36
N ILE A 81 -5.74 5.32 -3.37
CA ILE A 81 -6.42 4.03 -3.41
C ILE A 81 -5.62 3.08 -4.28
N VAL A 82 -5.23 1.95 -3.70
CA VAL A 82 -4.52 0.88 -4.40
C VAL A 82 -5.42 -0.35 -4.44
N ARG A 83 -5.74 -0.82 -5.63
CA ARG A 83 -6.53 -2.04 -5.83
C ARG A 83 -5.61 -3.21 -6.12
N SER A 84 -5.88 -4.33 -5.49
CA SER A 84 -5.05 -5.52 -5.59
C SER A 84 -5.89 -6.76 -5.90
N PRO A 85 -6.32 -6.93 -7.16
CA PRO A 85 -7.15 -8.09 -7.56
C PRO A 85 -6.49 -9.42 -7.27
N LYS A 86 -5.17 -9.50 -7.41
CA LYS A 86 -4.42 -10.75 -7.16
C LYS A 86 -4.56 -11.22 -5.72
N ILE A 87 -4.58 -10.29 -4.77
CA ILE A 87 -4.73 -10.63 -3.36
C ILE A 87 -6.11 -11.17 -3.10
N LEU A 88 -7.15 -10.54 -3.69
CA LEU A 88 -8.51 -11.03 -3.59
C LEU A 88 -8.65 -12.43 -4.17
N LEU A 89 -8.09 -12.67 -5.38
CA LEU A 89 -8.18 -13.99 -6.01
C LEU A 89 -7.56 -15.07 -5.14
N LYS A 90 -6.44 -14.80 -4.49
CA LYS A 90 -5.85 -15.74 -3.53
C LYS A 90 -6.76 -15.97 -2.33
N GLY A 91 -7.35 -14.94 -1.80
CA GLY A 91 -8.29 -15.05 -0.70
C GLY A 91 -9.50 -15.92 -1.08
N VAL A 92 -10.05 -15.72 -2.27
CA VAL A 92 -11.16 -16.53 -2.79
C VAL A 92 -10.75 -17.98 -2.96
N ASN A 93 -9.55 -18.24 -3.46
CA ASN A 93 -9.04 -19.59 -3.66
C ASN A 93 -8.78 -20.32 -2.36
N LEU A 94 -8.50 -19.61 -1.30
CA LEU A 94 -8.26 -20.16 0.03
C LEU A 94 -9.55 -20.42 0.80
N SER A 95 -10.59 -19.79 0.37
CA SER A 95 -11.91 -19.98 0.98
C SER A 95 -12.69 -21.07 0.27
#